data_16cda5641c447678ce4b00406bfdafdc
#
_entry.id   16cda5641c447678ce4b00406bfdafdc
#
_cell.length_a   1.000
_cell.length_b   1.000
_cell.length_c   1.000
_cell.angle_alpha   90.00
_cell.angle_beta   90.00
_cell.angle_gamma   90.00
#
_symmetry.space_group_name_H-M   'P 1'
#
loop_
_entity.id
_entity.type
_entity.pdbx_description
1 polymer ?
#
loop_
_entity_poly.entity_id
_entity_poly.type
_entity_poly.pdbx_seq_one_letter_code
_entity_poly.pdbx_strand_id
1 'polypeptide(L)'
;TQCQILMGHLEVNGFEQQIGLWSNEGVEAHIFDKFDMAMSGHFHHKSDNGTVFYLGNPYEITWSDYKDPRGFHIFDTDKRTLEFIQNPYRMFHKIYYDDSEETFESITEKDYSEYNNTYVKVVIQKKTNPFWFDTVLDKLYTANVANLVVVENFSDLEFMEDDEIIDEAQDTLTILSKYVDSLNIENKTELNMLMRNLYNEALTVEAI
;
A
#
# COMPACT_ATOMS: atom_id res chain seq x y z
N THR A 1 2.12 25.29 -34.14
CA THR A 1 2.82 24.03 -33.75
C THR A 1 1.85 23.25 -32.89
N GLN A 2 1.42 22.09 -33.36
CA GLN A 2 0.53 21.23 -32.60
C GLN A 2 1.35 20.55 -31.52
N CYS A 3 0.94 20.66 -30.26
CA CYS A 3 1.57 19.94 -29.17
C CYS A 3 1.28 18.45 -29.37
N GLN A 4 2.32 17.63 -29.40
CA GLN A 4 2.20 16.19 -29.67
C GLN A 4 2.30 15.36 -28.39
N ILE A 5 3.01 15.89 -27.39
CA ILE A 5 3.23 15.21 -26.10
C ILE A 5 2.78 16.15 -25.00
N LEU A 6 1.98 15.62 -24.08
CA LEU A 6 1.53 16.30 -22.88
C LEU A 6 2.19 15.63 -21.65
N MET A 7 2.67 16.44 -20.72
CA MET A 7 3.11 15.99 -19.41
C MET A 7 2.40 16.81 -18.33
N GLY A 8 1.88 16.15 -17.31
CA GLY A 8 1.19 16.83 -16.23
C GLY A 8 0.92 15.92 -15.04
N HIS A 9 0.30 16.52 -14.02
CA HIS A 9 -0.25 15.81 -12.87
C HIS A 9 -1.76 15.76 -13.05
N LEU A 10 -2.24 14.76 -13.76
CA LEU A 10 -3.58 14.69 -14.32
C LEU A 10 -4.33 13.55 -13.65
N GLU A 11 -5.55 13.81 -13.20
CA GLU A 11 -6.51 12.81 -12.80
C GLU A 11 -7.45 12.50 -13.96
N VAL A 12 -7.43 11.24 -14.42
CA VAL A 12 -8.17 10.79 -15.60
C VAL A 12 -9.03 9.59 -15.21
N ASN A 13 -10.32 9.69 -15.52
CA ASN A 13 -11.30 8.63 -15.27
C ASN A 13 -10.94 7.35 -16.03
N GLY A 14 -11.18 6.20 -15.40
CA GLY A 14 -11.03 4.88 -16.01
C GLY A 14 -9.63 4.31 -15.98
N PHE A 15 -8.75 4.82 -15.14
CA PHE A 15 -7.42 4.27 -14.90
C PHE A 15 -7.30 3.60 -13.53
N GLU A 16 -6.45 2.61 -13.47
CA GLU A 16 -6.11 1.91 -12.23
C GLU A 16 -5.17 2.78 -11.42
N GLN A 17 -5.63 3.23 -10.25
CA GLN A 17 -4.83 4.07 -9.34
C GLN A 17 -3.98 3.24 -8.38
N GLN A 18 -4.45 2.01 -8.07
CA GLN A 18 -3.76 0.96 -7.34
C GLN A 18 -4.19 -0.39 -7.92
N ILE A 19 -3.46 -1.47 -7.65
CA ILE A 19 -3.83 -2.80 -8.14
C ILE A 19 -5.25 -3.16 -7.70
N GLY A 20 -6.12 -3.37 -8.69
CA GLY A 20 -7.55 -3.71 -8.49
C GLY A 20 -8.48 -2.52 -8.19
N LEU A 21 -7.96 -1.31 -8.01
CA LEU A 21 -8.74 -0.10 -7.71
C LEU A 21 -8.73 0.88 -8.89
N TRP A 22 -9.90 1.10 -9.47
CA TRP A 22 -10.09 1.97 -10.64
C TRP A 22 -10.66 3.33 -10.25
N SER A 23 -10.07 4.41 -10.77
CA SER A 23 -10.63 5.74 -10.59
C SER A 23 -11.88 5.93 -11.44
N ASN A 24 -12.93 6.46 -10.82
CA ASN A 24 -14.15 6.91 -11.48
C ASN A 24 -14.26 8.43 -11.51
N GLU A 25 -13.19 9.13 -11.09
CA GLU A 25 -13.11 10.58 -10.98
C GLU A 25 -12.14 11.16 -12.01
N GLY A 26 -12.08 12.46 -12.10
CA GLY A 26 -11.20 13.18 -13.01
C GLY A 26 -11.79 13.45 -14.38
N VAL A 27 -10.92 13.79 -15.33
CA VAL A 27 -11.34 14.16 -16.70
C VAL A 27 -11.45 12.93 -17.58
N GLU A 28 -12.32 13.01 -18.57
CA GLU A 28 -12.52 11.92 -19.54
C GLU A 28 -11.28 11.68 -20.41
N ALA A 29 -10.87 10.43 -20.57
CA ALA A 29 -9.66 10.05 -21.31
C ALA A 29 -9.65 10.55 -22.76
N HIS A 30 -10.82 10.64 -23.42
CA HIS A 30 -10.94 11.04 -24.82
C HIS A 30 -10.46 12.49 -25.13
N ILE A 31 -10.38 13.36 -24.11
CA ILE A 31 -9.86 14.73 -24.32
C ILE A 31 -8.36 14.73 -24.70
N PHE A 32 -7.68 13.61 -24.41
CA PHE A 32 -6.25 13.42 -24.71
C PHE A 32 -5.99 12.81 -26.10
N ASP A 33 -7.03 12.35 -26.83
CA ASP A 33 -6.89 11.71 -28.15
C ASP A 33 -6.23 12.61 -29.22
N LYS A 34 -6.20 13.91 -28.97
CA LYS A 34 -5.51 14.89 -29.82
C LYS A 34 -3.99 14.91 -29.66
N PHE A 35 -3.45 14.23 -28.66
CA PHE A 35 -2.01 14.08 -28.42
C PHE A 35 -1.55 12.71 -28.86
N ASP A 36 -0.30 12.60 -29.28
CA ASP A 36 0.30 11.30 -29.57
C ASP A 36 0.56 10.52 -28.26
N MET A 37 0.83 11.28 -27.17
CA MET A 37 1.06 10.71 -25.83
C MET A 37 0.77 11.76 -24.75
N ALA A 38 0.11 11.35 -23.68
CA ALA A 38 -0.06 12.11 -22.45
C ALA A 38 0.52 11.33 -21.27
N MET A 39 1.41 11.94 -20.48
CA MET A 39 2.05 11.32 -19.32
C MET A 39 1.61 12.01 -18.04
N SER A 40 1.22 11.21 -17.05
CA SER A 40 0.80 11.69 -15.73
C SER A 40 1.54 10.98 -14.61
N GLY A 41 1.80 11.70 -13.52
CA GLY A 41 2.38 11.18 -12.28
C GLY A 41 1.38 11.13 -11.12
N HIS A 42 0.07 11.32 -11.35
CA HIS A 42 -0.92 11.42 -10.27
C HIS A 42 -1.12 10.09 -9.53
N PHE A 43 -1.35 9.00 -10.27
CA PHE A 43 -1.50 7.68 -9.66
C PHE A 43 -0.15 7.02 -9.39
N HIS A 44 -0.05 6.34 -8.23
CA HIS A 44 1.15 5.60 -7.83
C HIS A 44 1.34 4.33 -8.66
N HIS A 45 0.25 3.70 -9.07
CA HIS A 45 0.29 2.52 -9.95
C HIS A 45 0.59 2.91 -11.38
N LYS A 46 1.43 2.11 -12.04
CA LYS A 46 1.76 2.28 -13.46
C LYS A 46 0.67 1.64 -14.32
N SER A 47 -0.03 2.45 -15.10
CA SER A 47 -1.06 1.97 -16.02
C SER A 47 -1.13 2.82 -17.29
N ASP A 48 -1.69 2.29 -18.38
CA ASP A 48 -1.89 3.06 -19.61
C ASP A 48 -3.04 2.51 -20.46
N ASN A 49 -3.51 3.33 -21.40
CA ASN A 49 -4.48 2.94 -22.43
C ASN A 49 -3.95 3.14 -23.87
N GLY A 50 -2.63 3.30 -24.02
CA GLY A 50 -1.97 3.55 -25.30
C GLY A 50 -1.86 5.02 -25.67
N THR A 51 -2.64 5.93 -25.09
CA THR A 51 -2.54 7.39 -25.28
C THR A 51 -2.14 8.10 -23.98
N VAL A 52 -2.78 7.75 -22.89
CA VAL A 52 -2.47 8.27 -21.55
C VAL A 52 -1.65 7.22 -20.78
N PHE A 53 -0.54 7.66 -20.19
CA PHE A 53 0.40 6.84 -19.44
C PHE A 53 0.56 7.39 -18.04
N TYR A 54 0.14 6.63 -17.03
CA TYR A 54 0.52 6.86 -15.64
C TYR A 54 1.88 6.22 -15.38
N LEU A 55 2.85 7.05 -15.01
CA LEU A 55 4.25 6.62 -14.87
C LEU A 55 4.50 5.86 -13.56
N GLY A 56 3.61 6.02 -12.58
CA GLY A 56 3.76 5.46 -11.25
C GLY A 56 4.86 6.15 -10.42
N ASN A 57 5.09 5.61 -9.22
CA ASN A 57 6.13 6.09 -8.31
C ASN A 57 7.49 5.44 -8.59
N PRO A 58 8.61 6.15 -8.38
CA PRO A 58 9.95 5.57 -8.55
C PRO A 58 10.34 4.58 -7.43
N TYR A 59 9.67 4.62 -6.28
CA TYR A 59 9.86 3.74 -5.12
C TYR A 59 8.56 3.63 -4.32
N GLU A 60 8.48 2.65 -3.41
CA GLU A 60 7.32 2.46 -2.54
C GLU A 60 7.23 3.61 -1.52
N ILE A 61 6.06 4.23 -1.36
CA ILE A 61 5.81 5.34 -0.42
C ILE A 61 4.88 4.90 0.71
N THR A 62 3.91 4.03 0.39
CA THR A 62 2.89 3.54 1.33
C THR A 62 2.78 2.03 1.27
N TRP A 63 2.06 1.41 2.23
CA TRP A 63 1.80 -0.03 2.22
C TRP A 63 0.99 -0.50 1.02
N SER A 64 0.18 0.37 0.42
CA SER A 64 -0.55 0.08 -0.83
C SER A 64 0.38 -0.17 -2.03
N ASP A 65 1.63 0.29 -1.94
CA ASP A 65 2.65 0.07 -2.96
C ASP A 65 3.36 -1.30 -2.83
N TYR A 66 3.08 -2.05 -1.76
CA TYR A 66 3.69 -3.35 -1.50
C TYR A 66 3.41 -4.33 -2.64
N LYS A 67 4.48 -4.98 -3.15
CA LYS A 67 4.47 -5.89 -4.31
C LYS A 67 4.12 -5.25 -5.66
N ASP A 68 3.82 -3.95 -5.74
CA ASP A 68 3.65 -3.28 -7.01
C ASP A 68 5.02 -2.85 -7.56
N PRO A 69 5.39 -3.21 -8.80
CA PRO A 69 6.67 -2.83 -9.38
C PRO A 69 6.82 -1.32 -9.50
N ARG A 70 7.79 -0.75 -8.77
CA ARG A 70 8.13 0.66 -8.80
C ARG A 70 9.37 0.92 -9.64
N GLY A 71 9.50 2.14 -10.18
CA GLY A 71 10.62 2.49 -11.04
C GLY A 71 10.40 3.81 -11.75
N PHE A 72 11.21 4.07 -12.76
CA PHE A 72 11.11 5.25 -13.59
C PHE A 72 11.11 4.90 -15.07
N HIS A 73 10.76 5.86 -15.90
CA HIS A 73 10.73 5.67 -17.35
C HIS A 73 11.81 6.49 -18.05
N ILE A 74 12.40 5.89 -19.07
CA ILE A 74 13.20 6.60 -20.08
C ILE A 74 12.31 6.84 -21.28
N PHE A 75 12.18 8.10 -21.67
CA PHE A 75 11.41 8.49 -22.84
C PHE A 75 12.34 8.78 -24.02
N ASP A 76 12.22 7.98 -25.08
CA ASP A 76 12.91 8.20 -26.36
C ASP A 76 12.08 9.19 -27.20
N THR A 77 12.59 10.41 -27.39
CA THR A 77 11.89 11.49 -28.08
C THR A 77 11.76 11.27 -29.58
N ASP A 78 12.66 10.50 -30.18
CA ASP A 78 12.66 10.20 -31.62
C ASP A 78 11.69 9.07 -31.95
N LYS A 79 11.75 7.99 -31.16
CA LYS A 79 10.87 6.82 -31.31
C LYS A 79 9.51 6.98 -30.61
N ARG A 80 9.42 7.93 -29.65
CA ARG A 80 8.24 8.15 -28.80
C ARG A 80 7.83 6.91 -28.02
N THR A 81 8.81 6.25 -27.44
CA THR A 81 8.62 5.05 -26.62
C THR A 81 9.03 5.31 -25.18
N LEU A 82 8.32 4.68 -24.26
CA LEU A 82 8.64 4.65 -22.83
C LEU A 82 9.27 3.30 -22.49
N GLU A 83 10.46 3.34 -21.91
CA GLU A 83 11.13 2.17 -21.35
C GLU A 83 11.04 2.25 -19.81
N PHE A 84 10.42 1.26 -19.20
CA PHE A 84 10.34 1.18 -17.74
C PHE A 84 11.58 0.53 -17.13
N ILE A 85 12.23 1.25 -16.22
CA ILE A 85 13.38 0.75 -15.46
C ILE A 85 12.91 0.49 -14.04
N GLN A 86 12.78 -0.78 -13.69
CA GLN A 86 12.31 -1.20 -12.38
C GLN A 86 13.35 -0.88 -11.28
N ASN A 87 12.88 -0.30 -10.17
CA ASN A 87 13.67 -0.15 -8.96
C ASN A 87 13.78 -1.51 -8.25
N PRO A 88 14.99 -2.03 -8.03
CA PRO A 88 15.17 -3.32 -7.35
C PRO A 88 15.00 -3.22 -5.82
N TYR A 89 15.00 -2.01 -5.26
CA TYR A 89 14.91 -1.79 -3.82
C TYR A 89 13.47 -1.75 -3.34
N ARG A 90 13.22 -2.38 -2.20
CA ARG A 90 11.92 -2.42 -1.53
C ARG A 90 12.00 -1.65 -0.22
N MET A 91 10.89 -0.94 0.11
CA MET A 91 10.74 -0.22 1.36
C MET A 91 9.86 -0.98 2.35
N PHE A 92 8.89 -1.76 1.86
CA PHE A 92 7.90 -2.45 2.66
C PHE A 92 8.06 -3.96 2.54
N HIS A 93 8.11 -4.66 3.69
CA HIS A 93 8.30 -6.10 3.77
C HIS A 93 7.26 -6.74 4.68
N LYS A 94 6.67 -7.86 4.26
CA LYS A 94 5.84 -8.72 5.11
C LYS A 94 6.60 -10.01 5.39
N ILE A 95 6.77 -10.33 6.67
CA ILE A 95 7.34 -11.58 7.15
C ILE A 95 6.20 -12.39 7.74
N TYR A 96 5.90 -13.53 7.14
CA TYR A 96 4.92 -14.48 7.67
C TYR A 96 5.62 -15.42 8.62
N TYR A 97 5.30 -15.28 9.92
CA TYR A 97 5.92 -16.06 10.97
C TYR A 97 5.15 -17.35 11.23
N ASP A 98 5.79 -18.49 11.01
CA ASP A 98 5.33 -19.82 11.38
C ASP A 98 6.53 -20.61 11.91
N ASP A 99 6.50 -20.98 13.22
CA ASP A 99 7.58 -21.72 13.86
C ASP A 99 7.26 -23.22 14.05
N SER A 100 6.19 -23.72 13.42
CA SER A 100 5.73 -25.10 13.64
C SER A 100 6.71 -26.17 13.17
N GLU A 101 7.52 -25.87 12.15
CA GLU A 101 8.53 -26.78 11.59
C GLU A 101 9.97 -26.25 11.77
N GLU A 102 10.12 -25.15 12.53
CA GLU A 102 11.43 -24.51 12.77
C GLU A 102 12.17 -25.18 13.94
N THR A 103 13.47 -24.96 14.00
CA THR A 103 14.32 -25.25 15.15
C THR A 103 14.89 -23.98 15.73
N PHE A 104 15.38 -24.03 16.98
CA PHE A 104 16.02 -22.85 17.58
C PHE A 104 17.26 -22.42 16.78
N GLU A 105 18.02 -23.36 16.23
CA GLU A 105 19.17 -23.09 15.38
C GLU A 105 18.75 -22.35 14.11
N SER A 106 17.71 -22.82 13.40
CA SER A 106 17.26 -22.17 12.15
C SER A 106 16.82 -20.72 12.40
N ILE A 107 16.12 -20.46 13.51
CA ILE A 107 15.69 -19.10 13.89
C ILE A 107 16.89 -18.22 14.24
N THR A 108 17.87 -18.74 14.96
CA THR A 108 19.04 -17.97 15.37
C THR A 108 20.03 -17.71 14.23
N GLU A 109 20.12 -18.60 13.24
CA GLU A 109 21.02 -18.44 12.09
C GLU A 109 20.43 -17.53 11.00
N LYS A 110 19.12 -17.33 10.96
CA LYS A 110 18.46 -16.53 9.93
C LYS A 110 18.97 -15.08 9.92
N ASP A 111 19.40 -14.62 8.75
CA ASP A 111 19.85 -13.23 8.55
C ASP A 111 18.68 -12.31 8.22
N TYR A 112 18.62 -11.15 8.88
CA TYR A 112 17.64 -10.12 8.68
C TYR A 112 18.26 -8.79 8.23
N SER A 113 19.52 -8.78 7.82
CA SER A 113 20.25 -7.57 7.40
C SER A 113 19.63 -6.88 6.19
N GLU A 114 18.91 -7.61 5.34
CA GLU A 114 18.20 -7.07 4.19
C GLU A 114 17.09 -6.07 4.57
N TYR A 115 16.56 -6.16 5.79
CA TYR A 115 15.50 -5.28 6.29
C TYR A 115 16.02 -3.97 6.91
N ASN A 116 17.33 -3.70 6.82
CA ASN A 116 17.90 -2.46 7.33
C ASN A 116 17.22 -1.23 6.72
N ASN A 117 16.74 -0.34 7.59
CA ASN A 117 16.06 0.91 7.21
C ASN A 117 14.82 0.72 6.33
N THR A 118 14.10 -0.41 6.50
CA THR A 118 12.84 -0.70 5.83
C THR A 118 11.67 -0.79 6.81
N TYR A 119 10.44 -0.79 6.31
CA TYR A 119 9.21 -0.97 7.07
C TYR A 119 8.82 -2.44 7.04
N VAL A 120 8.70 -3.07 8.21
CA VAL A 120 8.46 -4.50 8.31
C VAL A 120 7.15 -4.76 9.05
N LYS A 121 6.26 -5.58 8.45
CA LYS A 121 5.11 -6.21 9.13
C LYS A 121 5.44 -7.68 9.38
N VAL A 122 5.41 -8.11 10.63
CA VAL A 122 5.48 -9.53 10.99
C VAL A 122 4.08 -10.05 11.23
N VAL A 123 3.64 -10.93 10.35
CA VAL A 123 2.32 -11.54 10.39
C VAL A 123 2.42 -12.91 11.02
N ILE A 124 1.80 -13.10 12.18
CA ILE A 124 1.85 -14.36 12.91
C ILE A 124 0.83 -15.33 12.31
N GLN A 125 1.31 -16.34 11.58
CA GLN A 125 0.48 -17.44 11.12
C GLN A 125 0.40 -18.53 12.21
N LYS A 126 1.55 -18.86 12.84
CA LYS A 126 1.61 -19.80 13.93
C LYS A 126 2.79 -19.49 14.85
N LYS A 127 2.52 -19.39 16.14
CA LYS A 127 3.50 -19.13 17.20
C LYS A 127 3.40 -20.22 18.24
N THR A 128 4.28 -21.24 18.15
CA THR A 128 4.31 -22.36 19.10
C THR A 128 5.22 -22.07 20.28
N ASN A 129 6.26 -21.26 20.05
CA ASN A 129 7.22 -20.89 21.08
C ASN A 129 7.41 -19.36 21.16
N PRO A 130 6.88 -18.70 22.21
CA PRO A 130 7.02 -17.24 22.38
C PRO A 130 8.48 -16.76 22.44
N PHE A 131 9.40 -17.53 23.05
CA PHE A 131 10.81 -17.17 23.13
C PHE A 131 11.49 -17.13 21.75
N TRP A 132 11.12 -18.02 20.85
CA TRP A 132 11.64 -18.02 19.48
C TRP A 132 11.14 -16.80 18.71
N PHE A 133 9.88 -16.43 18.92
CA PHE A 133 9.31 -15.24 18.32
C PHE A 133 10.02 -13.96 18.83
N ASP A 134 10.25 -13.85 20.15
CA ASP A 134 11.00 -12.75 20.73
C ASP A 134 12.42 -12.65 20.13
N THR A 135 13.07 -13.80 19.90
CA THR A 135 14.39 -13.84 19.23
C THR A 135 14.34 -13.25 17.81
N VAL A 136 13.27 -13.53 17.04
CA VAL A 136 13.08 -12.95 15.71
C VAL A 136 12.90 -11.43 15.79
N LEU A 137 12.09 -10.93 16.73
CA LEU A 137 11.89 -9.50 16.92
C LEU A 137 13.20 -8.81 17.31
N ASP A 138 13.98 -9.37 18.23
CA ASP A 138 15.28 -8.82 18.64
C ASP A 138 16.25 -8.74 17.46
N LYS A 139 16.26 -9.73 16.58
CA LYS A 139 17.09 -9.73 15.37
C LYS A 139 16.65 -8.65 14.38
N LEU A 140 15.34 -8.44 14.19
CA LEU A 140 14.81 -7.36 13.36
C LEU A 140 15.17 -5.99 13.93
N TYR A 141 15.05 -5.78 15.24
CA TYR A 141 15.52 -4.55 15.89
C TYR A 141 17.03 -4.36 15.73
N THR A 142 17.82 -5.43 15.84
CA THR A 142 19.28 -5.39 15.61
C THR A 142 19.61 -5.08 14.15
N ALA A 143 18.79 -5.54 13.19
CA ALA A 143 18.90 -5.18 11.78
C ALA A 143 18.57 -3.71 11.50
N ASN A 144 18.12 -2.95 12.51
CA ASN A 144 17.80 -1.53 12.43
C ASN A 144 16.69 -1.22 11.41
N VAL A 145 15.59 -1.97 11.48
CA VAL A 145 14.38 -1.67 10.70
C VAL A 145 13.85 -0.28 11.05
N ALA A 146 13.33 0.46 10.07
CA ALA A 146 12.77 1.81 10.26
C ALA A 146 11.47 1.77 11.08
N ASN A 147 10.65 0.74 10.86
CA ASN A 147 9.42 0.48 11.61
C ASN A 147 9.15 -1.01 11.65
N LEU A 148 8.63 -1.50 12.78
CA LEU A 148 8.25 -2.89 12.99
C LEU A 148 6.83 -2.96 13.53
N VAL A 149 5.93 -3.62 12.80
CA VAL A 149 4.55 -3.87 13.21
C VAL A 149 4.33 -5.37 13.31
N VAL A 150 3.75 -5.82 14.42
CA VAL A 150 3.37 -7.23 14.63
C VAL A 150 1.86 -7.36 14.49
N VAL A 151 1.42 -8.31 13.66
CA VAL A 151 0.01 -8.62 13.41
C VAL A 151 -0.27 -10.01 13.95
N GLU A 152 -1.07 -10.09 15.02
CA GLU A 152 -1.31 -11.35 15.76
C GLU A 152 -2.57 -12.11 15.33
N ASN A 153 -3.54 -11.47 14.67
CA ASN A 153 -4.80 -12.09 14.30
C ASN A 153 -5.02 -12.09 12.78
N PHE A 154 -5.51 -13.20 12.24
CA PHE A 154 -5.90 -13.30 10.83
C PHE A 154 -7.03 -12.33 10.44
N SER A 155 -7.93 -12.02 11.39
CA SER A 155 -8.95 -10.99 11.22
C SER A 155 -8.34 -9.60 11.02
N ASP A 156 -7.22 -9.31 11.68
CA ASP A 156 -6.49 -8.05 11.51
C ASP A 156 -5.75 -7.99 10.16
N LEU A 157 -5.45 -9.15 9.57
CA LEU A 157 -4.85 -9.27 8.22
C LEU A 157 -5.86 -8.97 7.12
N GLU A 158 -7.06 -9.51 7.18
CA GLU A 158 -8.15 -9.20 6.23
C GLU A 158 -8.46 -7.70 6.26
N PHE A 159 -8.41 -7.08 7.45
CA PHE A 159 -8.54 -5.63 7.60
C PHE A 159 -7.35 -4.87 7.04
N MET A 160 -6.12 -5.35 7.25
CA MET A 160 -4.91 -4.68 6.76
C MET A 160 -4.70 -4.88 5.25
N GLU A 161 -5.25 -5.94 4.66
CA GLU A 161 -5.29 -6.12 3.20
C GLU A 161 -6.39 -5.25 2.58
N ASP A 162 -7.53 -5.08 3.25
CA ASP A 162 -8.55 -4.08 2.89
C ASP A 162 -8.06 -2.64 3.14
N ASP A 163 -7.27 -2.38 4.21
CA ASP A 163 -6.63 -1.09 4.48
C ASP A 163 -5.58 -0.72 3.41
N GLU A 164 -4.95 -1.69 2.78
CA GLU A 164 -4.05 -1.46 1.64
C GLU A 164 -4.83 -1.06 0.36
N ILE A 165 -6.13 -1.35 0.32
CA ILE A 165 -7.07 -0.98 -0.75
C ILE A 165 -7.93 0.24 -0.33
N ILE A 166 -7.84 0.68 0.93
CA ILE A 166 -8.55 1.88 1.37
C ILE A 166 -7.87 3.08 0.72
N ASP A 167 -8.52 3.57 -0.31
CA ASP A 167 -8.32 4.88 -0.90
C ASP A 167 -8.31 5.95 0.21
N GLU A 168 -7.37 6.89 0.16
CA GLU A 168 -7.36 8.07 1.05
C GLU A 168 -8.70 8.83 1.04
N ALA A 169 -9.57 8.54 0.07
CA ALA A 169 -10.93 9.07 -0.08
C ALA A 169 -12.01 8.30 0.70
N GLN A 170 -11.75 7.13 1.29
CA GLN A 170 -12.76 6.51 2.15
C GLN A 170 -12.80 7.20 3.50
N ASP A 171 -13.94 7.86 3.76
CA ASP A 171 -14.24 8.45 5.08
C ASP A 171 -13.97 7.44 6.21
N THR A 172 -13.17 7.84 7.19
CA THR A 172 -12.82 7.05 8.38
C THR A 172 -14.04 6.41 9.05
N LEU A 173 -15.21 7.06 8.99
CA LEU A 173 -16.47 6.51 9.49
C LEU A 173 -16.94 5.29 8.71
N THR A 174 -16.67 5.22 7.42
CA THR A 174 -17.00 4.05 6.57
C THR A 174 -16.11 2.87 6.95
N ILE A 175 -14.84 3.11 7.19
CA ILE A 175 -13.86 2.12 7.65
C ILE A 175 -14.29 1.55 9.01
N LEU A 176 -14.59 2.43 9.97
CA LEU A 176 -15.06 2.04 11.30
C LEU A 176 -16.36 1.21 11.24
N SER A 177 -17.29 1.58 10.36
CA SER A 177 -18.54 0.82 10.18
C SER A 177 -18.29 -0.59 9.62
N LYS A 178 -17.44 -0.72 8.57
CA LYS A 178 -17.06 -2.01 8.00
C LYS A 178 -16.37 -2.88 9.06
N TYR A 179 -15.50 -2.30 9.87
CA TYR A 179 -14.84 -3.00 10.97
C TYR A 179 -15.85 -3.58 11.94
N VAL A 180 -16.77 -2.76 12.44
CA VAL A 180 -17.81 -3.22 13.38
C VAL A 180 -18.71 -4.29 12.77
N ASP A 181 -19.03 -4.18 11.48
CA ASP A 181 -19.87 -5.14 10.77
C ASP A 181 -19.18 -6.53 10.61
N SER A 182 -17.87 -6.57 10.55
CA SER A 182 -17.09 -7.81 10.49
C SER A 182 -16.96 -8.53 11.82
N LEU A 183 -17.11 -7.82 12.96
CA LEU A 183 -17.02 -8.42 14.28
C LEU A 183 -18.20 -9.40 14.53
N ASN A 184 -17.91 -10.54 15.15
CA ASN A 184 -18.94 -11.50 15.52
C ASN A 184 -19.52 -11.18 16.93
N ILE A 185 -20.26 -10.05 17.02
CA ILE A 185 -20.87 -9.54 18.25
C ILE A 185 -22.37 -9.24 18.05
N GLU A 186 -23.14 -9.29 19.14
CA GLU A 186 -24.59 -9.07 19.06
C GLU A 186 -24.99 -7.59 18.95
N ASN A 187 -24.18 -6.64 19.46
CA ASN A 187 -24.54 -5.22 19.58
C ASN A 187 -23.85 -4.32 18.55
N LYS A 188 -23.71 -4.75 17.30
CA LYS A 188 -23.02 -4.00 16.24
C LYS A 188 -23.55 -2.57 16.04
N THR A 189 -24.87 -2.39 16.12
CA THR A 189 -25.50 -1.06 15.95
C THR A 189 -25.10 -0.08 17.03
N GLU A 190 -25.06 -0.54 18.30
CA GLU A 190 -24.65 0.31 19.43
C GLU A 190 -23.15 0.65 19.36
N LEU A 191 -22.32 -0.34 18.98
CA LEU A 191 -20.89 -0.13 18.77
C LEU A 191 -20.61 0.85 17.64
N ASN A 192 -21.30 0.73 16.51
CA ASN A 192 -21.20 1.68 15.41
C ASN A 192 -21.56 3.11 15.82
N MET A 193 -22.62 3.28 16.61
CA MET A 193 -22.98 4.60 17.12
C MET A 193 -21.93 5.15 18.09
N LEU A 194 -21.39 4.31 18.98
CA LEU A 194 -20.32 4.71 19.89
C LEU A 194 -19.06 5.16 19.14
N MET A 195 -18.61 4.36 18.17
CA MET A 195 -17.41 4.67 17.38
C MET A 195 -17.58 5.98 16.60
N ARG A 196 -18.75 6.21 15.97
CA ARG A 196 -19.06 7.48 15.30
C ARG A 196 -19.04 8.67 16.25
N ASN A 197 -19.59 8.53 17.43
CA ASN A 197 -19.60 9.60 18.44
C ASN A 197 -18.19 9.94 18.92
N LEU A 198 -17.36 8.92 19.21
CA LEU A 198 -15.97 9.11 19.63
C LEU A 198 -15.12 9.75 18.51
N TYR A 199 -15.33 9.35 17.27
CA TYR A 199 -14.64 9.95 16.13
C TYR A 199 -15.00 11.43 15.97
N ASN A 200 -16.29 11.76 16.01
CA ASN A 200 -16.74 13.16 15.93
C ASN A 200 -16.25 14.01 17.12
N GLU A 201 -16.18 13.42 18.32
CA GLU A 201 -15.61 14.09 19.50
C GLU A 201 -14.11 14.35 19.32
N ALA A 202 -13.36 13.38 18.81
CA ALA A 202 -11.93 13.52 18.51
C ALA A 202 -11.66 14.64 17.50
N LEU A 203 -12.45 14.75 16.42
CA LEU A 203 -12.33 15.83 15.45
C LEU A 203 -12.56 17.24 16.05
N THR A 204 -13.39 17.34 17.12
CA THR A 204 -13.62 18.61 17.81
C THR A 204 -12.49 19.00 18.76
N VAL A 205 -11.72 18.03 19.26
CA VAL A 205 -10.55 18.25 20.15
C VAL A 205 -9.31 18.68 19.36
N GLU A 206 -9.12 18.18 18.13
CA GLU A 206 -7.99 18.60 17.28
C GLU A 206 -8.17 20.00 16.67
N ALA A 207 -9.34 20.61 16.79
CA ALA A 207 -9.64 21.95 16.26
C ALA A 207 -9.34 23.11 17.25
N ILE A 208 -8.68 22.83 18.38
CA ILE A 208 -8.19 23.82 19.35
C ILE A 208 -6.66 23.82 19.31
#